data_191c03b9c0d74176d177bbea06961d72
#
_entry.id   191c03b9c0d74176d177bbea06961d72
#
_cell.length_a   1.000
_cell.length_b   1.000
_cell.length_c   1.000
_cell.angle_alpha   90.00
_cell.angle_beta   90.00
_cell.angle_gamma   90.00
#
_symmetry.space_group_name_H-M   'P 1'
#
loop_
_entity.id
_entity.type
_entity.pdbx_description
1 polymer ?
#
loop_
_entity_poly.entity_id
_entity_poly.type
_entity_poly.pdbx_seq_one_letter_code
_entity_poly.pdbx_strand_id
1 'polypeptide(L)'
;MTPTNPAERQQSRRRAVGLAAALVGWSFTAGLDQPWRRHPVAQAAYGTVLAAATRAPLGLRPPALRPGLRVGLAVAGAVAAGVAVSAAVPKVRAAMGERDLPQRPRHWLTVEIPLGTVWSEETAFRGALATLAADAFGPTGGRLLQALTFGLTHIPDARGTGEPVLGTVAATGLAGWVFALLAERSGSLAAPMLAHLAVNEAG
;
A
#
# COMPACT_ATOMS: atom_id res chain seq x y z
N MET A 1 19.09 -7.90 -12.73
CA MET A 1 19.90 -7.76 -13.98
C MET A 1 19.28 -6.64 -14.79
N THR A 2 20.00 -5.56 -15.05
CA THR A 2 19.52 -4.44 -15.87
C THR A 2 19.45 -4.91 -17.33
N PRO A 3 18.31 -4.72 -18.03
CA PRO A 3 18.17 -5.15 -19.43
C PRO A 3 19.20 -4.44 -20.32
N THR A 4 19.97 -5.18 -21.05
CA THR A 4 21.06 -4.66 -21.92
C THR A 4 20.57 -4.32 -23.33
N ASN A 5 19.51 -5.02 -23.79
CA ASN A 5 18.93 -4.85 -25.12
C ASN A 5 17.80 -3.81 -25.11
N PRO A 6 17.71 -2.89 -26.11
CA PRO A 6 16.60 -1.93 -26.24
C PRO A 6 15.18 -2.57 -26.22
N ALA A 7 15.01 -3.74 -26.85
CA ALA A 7 13.75 -4.47 -26.87
C ALA A 7 13.36 -4.98 -25.47
N GLU A 8 14.31 -5.48 -24.70
CA GLU A 8 14.09 -5.94 -23.32
C GLU A 8 13.72 -4.76 -22.42
N ARG A 9 14.40 -3.62 -22.54
CA ARG A 9 14.06 -2.40 -21.80
C ARG A 9 12.65 -1.92 -22.12
N GLN A 10 12.24 -1.94 -23.37
CA GLN A 10 10.90 -1.57 -23.77
C GLN A 10 9.86 -2.54 -23.20
N GLN A 11 10.13 -3.84 -23.21
CA GLN A 11 9.26 -4.85 -22.63
C GLN A 11 9.12 -4.68 -21.11
N SER A 12 10.21 -4.44 -20.37
CA SER A 12 10.18 -4.15 -18.93
C SER A 12 9.30 -2.93 -18.63
N ARG A 13 9.47 -1.84 -19.37
CA ARG A 13 8.64 -0.64 -19.23
C ARG A 13 7.16 -0.90 -19.49
N ARG A 14 6.85 -1.65 -20.55
CA ARG A 14 5.45 -2.04 -20.86
C ARG A 14 4.83 -2.86 -19.72
N ARG A 15 5.57 -3.80 -19.12
CA ARG A 15 5.09 -4.61 -17.99
C ARG A 15 4.84 -3.74 -16.76
N ALA A 16 5.77 -2.86 -16.40
CA ALA A 16 5.63 -1.98 -15.25
C ALA A 16 4.44 -1.02 -15.41
N VAL A 17 4.35 -0.32 -16.55
CA VAL A 17 3.24 0.61 -16.84
C VAL A 17 1.92 -0.13 -16.99
N GLY A 18 1.92 -1.32 -17.62
CA GLY A 18 0.73 -2.16 -17.75
C GLY A 18 0.18 -2.61 -16.40
N LEU A 19 1.05 -3.03 -15.46
CA LEU A 19 0.61 -3.38 -14.11
C LEU A 19 0.10 -2.14 -13.35
N ALA A 20 0.79 -1.00 -13.45
CA ALA A 20 0.35 0.25 -12.86
C ALA A 20 -1.05 0.65 -13.34
N ALA A 21 -1.27 0.63 -14.66
CA ALA A 21 -2.58 0.92 -15.26
C ALA A 21 -3.65 -0.09 -14.83
N ALA A 22 -3.30 -1.38 -14.73
CA ALA A 22 -4.22 -2.42 -14.27
C ALA A 22 -4.64 -2.22 -12.80
N LEU A 23 -3.71 -1.84 -11.90
CA LEU A 23 -4.01 -1.54 -10.51
C LEU A 23 -4.92 -0.32 -10.38
N VAL A 24 -4.65 0.77 -11.12
CA VAL A 24 -5.53 1.94 -11.17
C VAL A 24 -6.89 1.56 -11.74
N GLY A 25 -6.94 0.88 -12.89
CA GLY A 25 -8.20 0.42 -13.48
C GLY A 25 -9.02 -0.47 -12.55
N TRP A 26 -8.32 -1.36 -11.81
CA TRP A 26 -8.95 -2.20 -10.80
C TRP A 26 -9.62 -1.38 -9.69
N SER A 27 -9.00 -0.32 -9.18
CA SER A 27 -9.61 0.52 -8.15
C SER A 27 -10.93 1.17 -8.62
N PHE A 28 -11.00 1.62 -9.88
CA PHE A 28 -12.23 2.19 -10.46
C PHE A 28 -13.38 1.19 -10.63
N THR A 29 -13.11 -0.09 -10.54
CA THR A 29 -14.15 -1.13 -10.57
C THR A 29 -14.68 -1.48 -9.17
N ALA A 30 -14.22 -0.83 -8.10
CA ALA A 30 -14.68 -1.07 -6.73
C ALA A 30 -16.16 -0.73 -6.52
N GLY A 31 -16.71 0.18 -7.33
CA GLY A 31 -18.15 0.53 -7.33
C GLY A 31 -19.06 -0.50 -8.01
N LEU A 32 -18.51 -1.49 -8.73
CA LEU A 32 -19.30 -2.58 -9.28
C LEU A 32 -19.77 -3.51 -8.15
N ASP A 33 -21.04 -3.86 -8.17
CA ASP A 33 -21.65 -4.73 -7.15
C ASP A 33 -21.15 -6.17 -7.30
N GLN A 34 -19.95 -6.42 -6.82
CA GLN A 34 -19.25 -7.70 -6.84
C GLN A 34 -18.75 -8.03 -5.43
N PRO A 35 -19.57 -8.67 -4.59
CA PRO A 35 -19.24 -8.90 -3.17
C PRO A 35 -17.90 -9.60 -2.93
N TRP A 36 -17.52 -10.55 -3.81
CA TRP A 36 -16.26 -11.28 -3.71
C TRP A 36 -15.01 -10.38 -3.81
N ARG A 37 -15.12 -9.24 -4.51
CA ARG A 37 -14.00 -8.28 -4.68
C ARG A 37 -13.65 -7.55 -3.39
N ARG A 38 -14.64 -7.35 -2.53
CA ARG A 38 -14.47 -6.73 -1.20
C ARG A 38 -14.07 -7.75 -0.14
N HIS A 39 -14.06 -9.04 -0.48
CA HIS A 39 -13.71 -10.09 0.48
C HIS A 39 -12.20 -10.05 0.77
N PRO A 40 -11.78 -9.90 2.04
CA PRO A 40 -10.37 -9.68 2.40
C PRO A 40 -9.45 -10.81 1.92
N VAL A 41 -9.92 -12.05 1.92
CA VAL A 41 -9.16 -13.19 1.38
C VAL A 41 -8.95 -13.09 -0.13
N ALA A 42 -9.95 -12.64 -0.88
CA ALA A 42 -9.83 -12.46 -2.33
C ALA A 42 -8.81 -11.35 -2.67
N GLN A 43 -8.84 -10.25 -1.94
CA GLN A 43 -7.87 -9.16 -2.09
C GLN A 43 -6.46 -9.61 -1.72
N ALA A 44 -6.29 -10.30 -0.59
CA ALA A 44 -5.00 -10.86 -0.18
C ALA A 44 -4.46 -11.88 -1.20
N ALA A 45 -5.32 -12.74 -1.73
CA ALA A 45 -4.95 -13.69 -2.78
C ALA A 45 -4.51 -12.97 -4.06
N TYR A 46 -5.24 -11.93 -4.48
CA TYR A 46 -4.88 -11.12 -5.65
C TYR A 46 -3.47 -10.50 -5.51
N GLY A 47 -3.20 -9.80 -4.40
CA GLY A 47 -1.87 -9.23 -4.14
C GLY A 47 -0.77 -10.29 -4.08
N THR A 48 -1.05 -11.44 -3.44
CA THR A 48 -0.12 -12.56 -3.35
C THR A 48 0.21 -13.16 -4.73
N VAL A 49 -0.80 -13.34 -5.58
CA VAL A 49 -0.61 -13.84 -6.95
C VAL A 49 0.24 -12.87 -7.77
N LEU A 50 -0.01 -11.57 -7.68
CA LEU A 50 0.80 -10.56 -8.36
C LEU A 50 2.27 -10.61 -7.90
N ALA A 51 2.50 -10.68 -6.58
CA ALA A 51 3.84 -10.77 -6.02
C ALA A 51 4.56 -12.07 -6.47
N ALA A 52 3.86 -13.20 -6.48
CA ALA A 52 4.40 -14.46 -6.95
C ALA A 52 4.72 -14.43 -8.46
N ALA A 53 3.81 -13.91 -9.28
CA ALA A 53 3.98 -13.80 -10.74
C ALA A 53 5.19 -12.91 -11.12
N THR A 54 5.46 -11.88 -10.33
CA THR A 54 6.62 -10.99 -10.52
C THR A 54 7.87 -11.47 -9.80
N ARG A 55 7.80 -12.57 -9.04
CA ARG A 55 8.87 -13.08 -8.18
C ARG A 55 9.40 -12.02 -7.22
N ALA A 56 8.51 -11.21 -6.68
CA ALA A 56 8.86 -10.11 -5.80
C ALA A 56 9.54 -10.62 -4.51
N PRO A 57 10.66 -10.01 -4.10
CA PRO A 57 11.32 -10.37 -2.85
C PRO A 57 10.57 -9.74 -1.68
N LEU A 58 9.72 -10.51 -0.98
CA LEU A 58 8.91 -9.99 0.11
C LEU A 58 9.70 -9.77 1.41
N GLY A 59 10.83 -10.45 1.60
CA GLY A 59 11.66 -10.29 2.80
C GLY A 59 10.98 -10.73 4.12
N LEU A 60 9.94 -11.57 4.05
CA LEU A 60 9.15 -12.02 5.22
C LEU A 60 9.74 -13.26 5.92
N ARG A 61 11.01 -13.57 5.65
CA ARG A 61 11.76 -14.66 6.29
C ARG A 61 13.14 -14.16 6.74
N PRO A 62 13.77 -14.79 7.74
CA PRO A 62 15.16 -14.47 8.10
C PRO A 62 16.12 -14.60 6.90
N PRO A 63 17.13 -13.76 6.78
CA PRO A 63 17.50 -12.70 7.75
C PRO A 63 16.73 -11.38 7.60
N ALA A 64 16.08 -11.12 6.46
CA ALA A 64 15.44 -9.84 6.12
C ALA A 64 14.25 -9.48 7.04
N LEU A 65 13.53 -10.46 7.58
CA LEU A 65 12.39 -10.21 8.46
C LEU A 65 12.76 -9.38 9.71
N ARG A 66 13.93 -9.66 10.33
CA ARG A 66 14.33 -8.98 11.57
C ARG A 66 14.49 -7.47 11.43
N PRO A 67 15.27 -6.94 10.45
CA PRO A 67 15.31 -5.49 10.22
C PRO A 67 13.94 -4.93 9.84
N GLY A 68 13.12 -5.67 9.06
CA GLY A 68 11.76 -5.27 8.73
C GLY A 68 10.87 -5.05 9.96
N LEU A 69 10.86 -6.00 10.89
CA LEU A 69 10.11 -5.88 12.14
C LEU A 69 10.64 -4.72 12.99
N ARG A 70 11.97 -4.57 13.12
CA ARG A 70 12.55 -3.50 13.93
C ARG A 70 12.18 -2.11 13.42
N VAL A 71 12.33 -1.88 12.11
CA VAL A 71 11.99 -0.61 11.48
C VAL A 71 10.47 -0.38 11.51
N GLY A 72 9.69 -1.41 11.17
CA GLY A 72 8.24 -1.31 11.13
C GLY A 72 7.63 -1.00 12.50
N LEU A 73 8.08 -1.68 13.57
CA LEU A 73 7.61 -1.40 14.94
C LEU A 73 7.99 0.01 15.41
N ALA A 74 9.19 0.49 15.06
CA ALA A 74 9.60 1.85 15.40
C ALA A 74 8.72 2.90 14.72
N VAL A 75 8.41 2.71 13.42
CA VAL A 75 7.53 3.63 12.67
C VAL A 75 6.08 3.51 13.15
N ALA A 76 5.57 2.29 13.39
CA ALA A 76 4.23 2.09 13.93
C ALA A 76 4.06 2.77 15.30
N GLY A 77 5.06 2.65 16.18
CA GLY A 77 5.07 3.35 17.47
C GLY A 77 5.06 4.88 17.31
N ALA A 78 5.82 5.42 16.35
CA ALA A 78 5.81 6.85 16.06
C ALA A 78 4.45 7.32 15.51
N VAL A 79 3.81 6.55 14.63
CA VAL A 79 2.45 6.84 14.13
C VAL A 79 1.45 6.83 15.29
N ALA A 80 1.43 5.78 16.10
CA ALA A 80 0.52 5.67 17.24
C ALA A 80 0.71 6.83 18.24
N ALA A 81 1.96 7.20 18.52
CA ALA A 81 2.26 8.35 19.38
C ALA A 81 1.77 9.67 18.74
N GLY A 82 1.97 9.86 17.44
CA GLY A 82 1.47 11.03 16.70
C GLY A 82 -0.04 11.15 16.77
N VAL A 83 -0.76 10.05 16.57
CA VAL A 83 -2.23 10.01 16.67
C VAL A 83 -2.67 10.31 18.11
N ALA A 84 -2.04 9.71 19.12
CA ALA A 84 -2.36 9.98 20.52
C ALA A 84 -2.17 11.46 20.91
N VAL A 85 -1.08 12.07 20.44
CA VAL A 85 -0.83 13.51 20.62
C VAL A 85 -1.88 14.35 19.88
N SER A 86 -2.21 14.00 18.65
CA SER A 86 -3.25 14.70 17.87
C SER A 86 -4.62 14.61 18.54
N ALA A 87 -4.98 13.46 19.08
CA ALA A 87 -6.22 13.23 19.82
C ALA A 87 -6.31 14.03 21.14
N ALA A 88 -5.19 14.57 21.67
CA ALA A 88 -5.22 15.51 22.76
C ALA A 88 -5.80 16.87 22.38
N VAL A 89 -5.84 17.22 21.08
CA VAL A 89 -6.46 18.44 20.56
C VAL A 89 -7.98 18.25 20.52
N PRO A 90 -8.79 19.10 21.21
CA PRO A 90 -10.24 18.86 21.32
C PRO A 90 -10.97 18.78 19.98
N LYS A 91 -10.60 19.60 19.00
CA LYS A 91 -11.20 19.57 17.65
C LYS A 91 -10.92 18.26 16.91
N VAL A 92 -9.69 17.72 17.01
CA VAL A 92 -9.31 16.46 16.40
C VAL A 92 -10.06 15.30 17.05
N ARG A 93 -10.11 15.28 18.37
CA ARG A 93 -10.85 14.26 19.12
C ARG A 93 -12.34 14.27 18.80
N ALA A 94 -12.96 15.45 18.67
CA ALA A 94 -14.36 15.57 18.27
C ALA A 94 -14.58 14.99 16.86
N ALA A 95 -13.76 15.37 15.88
CA ALA A 95 -13.84 14.86 14.52
C ALA A 95 -13.61 13.34 14.43
N MET A 96 -12.72 12.77 15.27
CA MET A 96 -12.55 11.33 15.37
C MET A 96 -13.77 10.62 15.95
N GLY A 97 -14.45 11.26 16.93
CA GLY A 97 -15.67 10.72 17.54
C GLY A 97 -16.91 10.78 16.65
N GLU A 98 -16.90 11.60 15.60
CA GLU A 98 -17.99 11.70 14.61
C GLU A 98 -17.92 10.64 13.51
N ARG A 99 -16.85 9.86 13.46
CA ARG A 99 -16.72 8.81 12.44
C ARG A 99 -17.61 7.62 12.74
N ASP A 100 -18.33 7.17 11.73
CA ASP A 100 -19.11 5.94 11.80
C ASP A 100 -18.20 4.72 11.91
N LEU A 101 -18.43 3.91 12.93
CA LEU A 101 -17.74 2.64 13.09
C LEU A 101 -18.37 1.59 12.16
N PRO A 102 -17.57 0.69 11.57
CA PRO A 102 -18.10 -0.41 10.77
C PRO A 102 -18.97 -1.32 11.63
N GLN A 103 -19.96 -2.02 11.01
CA GLN A 103 -20.91 -2.88 11.72
C GLN A 103 -20.24 -3.97 12.56
N ARG A 104 -19.05 -4.43 12.17
CA ARG A 104 -18.25 -5.45 12.87
C ARG A 104 -16.83 -4.94 13.15
N PRO A 105 -16.64 -4.01 14.10
CA PRO A 105 -15.35 -3.35 14.31
C PRO A 105 -14.20 -4.33 14.57
N ARG A 106 -14.42 -5.38 15.36
CA ARG A 106 -13.39 -6.39 15.64
C ARG A 106 -12.95 -7.14 14.38
N HIS A 107 -13.90 -7.57 13.55
CA HIS A 107 -13.59 -8.24 12.29
C HIS A 107 -12.85 -7.30 11.32
N TRP A 108 -13.28 -6.05 11.26
CA TRP A 108 -12.65 -5.03 10.45
C TRP A 108 -11.19 -4.81 10.85
N LEU A 109 -10.90 -4.61 12.14
CA LEU A 109 -9.54 -4.41 12.66
C LEU A 109 -8.66 -5.65 12.53
N THR A 110 -9.19 -6.87 12.74
CA THR A 110 -8.35 -8.08 12.82
C THR A 110 -8.26 -8.86 11.51
N VAL A 111 -9.13 -8.59 10.53
CA VAL A 111 -9.19 -9.33 9.27
C VAL A 111 -9.21 -8.42 8.06
N GLU A 112 -10.15 -7.46 8.00
CA GLU A 112 -10.31 -6.65 6.79
C GLU A 112 -9.13 -5.71 6.58
N ILE A 113 -8.69 -4.97 7.60
CA ILE A 113 -7.50 -4.12 7.49
C ILE A 113 -6.24 -4.96 7.26
N PRO A 114 -5.89 -5.96 8.09
CA PRO A 114 -4.63 -6.68 7.92
C PRO A 114 -4.52 -7.45 6.61
N LEU A 115 -5.57 -8.13 6.16
CA LEU A 115 -5.55 -8.96 4.96
C LEU A 115 -6.06 -8.21 3.73
N GLY A 116 -7.23 -7.57 3.84
CA GLY A 116 -7.89 -6.92 2.72
C GLY A 116 -7.17 -5.66 2.27
N THR A 117 -6.64 -4.89 3.19
CA THR A 117 -5.92 -3.64 2.90
C THR A 117 -4.42 -3.84 2.92
N VAL A 118 -3.84 -4.05 4.10
CA VAL A 118 -2.38 -3.99 4.28
C VAL A 118 -1.66 -5.08 3.49
N TRP A 119 -2.03 -6.36 3.68
CA TRP A 119 -1.37 -7.44 2.95
C TRP A 119 -1.55 -7.29 1.44
N SER A 120 -2.78 -7.05 0.97
CA SER A 120 -3.07 -6.95 -0.46
C SER A 120 -2.32 -5.80 -1.12
N GLU A 121 -2.31 -4.63 -0.51
CA GLU A 121 -1.66 -3.44 -1.06
C GLU A 121 -0.15 -3.53 -0.98
N GLU A 122 0.42 -3.95 0.14
CA GLU A 122 1.87 -4.06 0.25
C GLU A 122 2.45 -5.12 -0.70
N THR A 123 1.76 -6.26 -0.88
CA THR A 123 2.22 -7.27 -1.84
C THR A 123 2.02 -6.83 -3.29
N ALA A 124 0.95 -6.11 -3.63
CA ALA A 124 0.71 -5.62 -4.98
C ALA A 124 1.63 -4.44 -5.35
N PHE A 125 1.76 -3.45 -4.46
CA PHE A 125 2.50 -2.21 -4.76
C PHE A 125 3.98 -2.31 -4.43
N ARG A 126 4.36 -2.68 -3.19
CA ARG A 126 5.77 -2.74 -2.73
C ARG A 126 6.42 -4.07 -3.10
N GLY A 127 5.61 -5.11 -3.30
CA GLY A 127 6.06 -6.35 -3.91
C GLY A 127 6.10 -6.26 -5.43
N ALA A 128 4.96 -6.52 -6.07
CA ALA A 128 4.88 -6.74 -7.52
C ALA A 128 5.24 -5.51 -8.35
N LEU A 129 4.54 -4.38 -8.15
CA LEU A 129 4.76 -3.18 -8.97
C LEU A 129 6.16 -2.60 -8.77
N ALA A 130 6.63 -2.50 -7.51
CA ALA A 130 7.95 -1.96 -7.22
C ALA A 130 9.06 -2.78 -7.88
N THR A 131 8.94 -4.13 -7.89
CA THR A 131 9.90 -5.00 -8.57
C THR A 131 9.97 -4.70 -10.07
N LEU A 132 8.84 -4.71 -10.78
CA LEU A 132 8.81 -4.41 -12.21
C LEU A 132 9.23 -2.97 -12.52
N ALA A 133 8.83 -2.03 -11.69
CA ALA A 133 9.14 -0.62 -11.89
C ALA A 133 10.63 -0.30 -11.66
N ALA A 134 11.25 -0.93 -10.66
CA ALA A 134 12.69 -0.79 -10.42
C ALA A 134 13.52 -1.37 -11.57
N ASP A 135 13.11 -2.53 -12.11
CA ASP A 135 13.76 -3.14 -13.29
C ASP A 135 13.63 -2.26 -14.53
N ALA A 136 12.50 -1.56 -14.68
CA ALA A 136 12.21 -0.76 -15.87
C ALA A 136 12.79 0.66 -15.84
N PHE A 137 12.81 1.31 -14.66
CA PHE A 137 13.10 2.73 -14.49
C PHE A 137 14.19 3.02 -13.45
N GLY A 138 14.81 1.99 -12.90
CA GLY A 138 15.75 2.10 -11.77
C GLY A 138 15.03 2.40 -10.43
N PRO A 139 15.78 2.41 -9.31
CA PRO A 139 15.18 2.49 -7.98
C PRO A 139 14.32 3.75 -7.78
N THR A 140 14.81 4.91 -8.16
CA THR A 140 14.09 6.18 -7.97
C THR A 140 12.88 6.30 -8.89
N GLY A 141 13.04 5.97 -10.19
CA GLY A 141 11.94 6.01 -11.15
C GLY A 141 10.86 4.97 -10.82
N GLY A 142 11.28 3.79 -10.37
CA GLY A 142 10.37 2.74 -9.92
C GLY A 142 9.56 3.16 -8.70
N ARG A 143 10.21 3.77 -7.71
CA ARG A 143 9.54 4.31 -6.51
C ARG A 143 8.54 5.41 -6.86
N LEU A 144 8.90 6.31 -7.77
CA LEU A 144 7.98 7.36 -8.25
C LEU A 144 6.75 6.77 -8.94
N LEU A 145 6.94 5.83 -9.86
CA LEU A 145 5.82 5.17 -10.54
C LEU A 145 4.90 4.47 -9.54
N GLN A 146 5.47 3.72 -8.59
CA GLN A 146 4.71 3.00 -7.57
C GLN A 146 3.93 3.96 -6.67
N ALA A 147 4.56 5.04 -6.18
CA ALA A 147 3.93 6.04 -5.33
C ALA A 147 2.79 6.79 -6.05
N LEU A 148 3.03 7.19 -7.28
CA LEU A 148 1.99 7.83 -8.11
C LEU A 148 0.82 6.88 -8.36
N THR A 149 1.10 5.63 -8.73
CA THR A 149 0.06 4.62 -8.93
C THR A 149 -0.76 4.41 -7.67
N PHE A 150 -0.11 4.29 -6.51
CA PHE A 150 -0.77 4.14 -5.22
C PHE A 150 -1.69 5.33 -4.90
N GLY A 151 -1.23 6.56 -5.12
CA GLY A 151 -2.08 7.74 -4.98
C GLY A 151 -3.31 7.70 -5.89
N LEU A 152 -3.12 7.37 -7.18
CA LEU A 152 -4.19 7.34 -8.16
C LEU A 152 -5.27 6.28 -7.86
N THR A 153 -4.91 5.16 -7.21
CA THR A 153 -5.89 4.14 -6.83
C THR A 153 -6.88 4.60 -5.75
N HIS A 154 -6.60 5.70 -5.06
CA HIS A 154 -7.48 6.27 -4.03
C HIS A 154 -8.49 7.31 -4.58
N ILE A 155 -8.47 7.58 -5.90
CA ILE A 155 -9.45 8.49 -6.51
C ILE A 155 -10.90 8.04 -6.30
N PRO A 156 -11.25 6.74 -6.50
CA PRO A 156 -12.62 6.30 -6.29
C PRO A 156 -13.07 6.45 -4.82
N ASP A 157 -12.18 6.16 -3.87
CA ASP A 157 -12.49 6.28 -2.45
C ASP A 157 -12.72 7.74 -2.06
N ALA A 158 -11.83 8.65 -2.48
CA ALA A 158 -12.00 10.08 -2.25
C ALA A 158 -13.33 10.61 -2.81
N ARG A 159 -13.74 10.15 -4.00
CA ARG A 159 -15.03 10.52 -4.60
C ARG A 159 -16.20 9.93 -3.82
N GLY A 160 -16.07 8.70 -3.34
CA GLY A 160 -17.11 8.00 -2.57
C GLY A 160 -17.35 8.62 -1.19
N THR A 161 -16.30 9.16 -0.57
CA THR A 161 -16.36 9.80 0.76
C THR A 161 -16.55 11.32 0.70
N GLY A 162 -16.49 11.93 -0.49
CA GLY A 162 -16.57 13.40 -0.66
C GLY A 162 -15.29 14.14 -0.28
N GLU A 163 -14.18 13.44 -0.11
CA GLU A 163 -12.88 14.01 0.21
C GLU A 163 -12.25 14.73 -1.00
N PRO A 164 -11.39 15.74 -0.78
CA PRO A 164 -10.67 16.41 -1.86
C PRO A 164 -9.77 15.47 -2.63
N VAL A 165 -10.13 15.09 -3.85
CA VAL A 165 -9.42 14.08 -4.67
C VAL A 165 -7.93 14.37 -4.79
N LEU A 166 -7.55 15.62 -5.11
CA LEU A 166 -6.13 15.98 -5.27
C LEU A 166 -5.36 15.84 -3.95
N GLY A 167 -5.97 16.26 -2.83
CA GLY A 167 -5.39 16.13 -1.50
C GLY A 167 -5.18 14.66 -1.11
N THR A 168 -6.20 13.82 -1.33
CA THR A 168 -6.13 12.37 -1.06
C THR A 168 -5.05 11.70 -1.91
N VAL A 169 -5.02 11.97 -3.22
CA VAL A 169 -3.99 11.42 -4.12
C VAL A 169 -2.59 11.84 -3.70
N ALA A 170 -2.40 13.10 -3.32
CA ALA A 170 -1.10 13.58 -2.87
C ALA A 170 -0.67 12.95 -1.53
N ALA A 171 -1.57 12.86 -0.55
CA ALA A 171 -1.31 12.27 0.76
C ALA A 171 -1.01 10.76 0.66
N THR A 172 -1.85 10.02 -0.07
CA THR A 172 -1.66 8.57 -0.26
C THR A 172 -0.44 8.27 -1.15
N GLY A 173 -0.18 9.09 -2.16
CA GLY A 173 1.05 9.00 -2.96
C GLY A 173 2.31 9.22 -2.13
N LEU A 174 2.31 10.21 -1.23
CA LEU A 174 3.42 10.45 -0.30
C LEU A 174 3.58 9.28 0.68
N ALA A 175 2.48 8.76 1.24
CA ALA A 175 2.51 7.56 2.06
C ALA A 175 3.08 6.37 1.28
N GLY A 176 2.67 6.20 0.02
CA GLY A 176 3.20 5.21 -0.92
C GLY A 176 4.71 5.30 -1.10
N TRP A 177 5.24 6.51 -1.24
CA TRP A 177 6.67 6.77 -1.31
C TRP A 177 7.40 6.38 -0.02
N VAL A 178 6.86 6.77 1.14
CA VAL A 178 7.43 6.42 2.45
C VAL A 178 7.45 4.92 2.65
N PHE A 179 6.37 4.23 2.36
CA PHE A 179 6.28 2.76 2.49
C PHE A 179 7.27 2.05 1.57
N ALA A 180 7.48 2.56 0.34
CA ALA A 180 8.51 2.04 -0.54
C ALA A 180 9.93 2.21 0.05
N LEU A 181 10.23 3.37 0.64
CA LEU A 181 11.49 3.60 1.34
C LEU A 181 11.70 2.65 2.52
N LEU A 182 10.65 2.36 3.29
CA LEU A 182 10.70 1.41 4.41
C LEU A 182 11.02 -0.01 3.91
N ALA A 183 10.35 -0.45 2.83
CA ALA A 183 10.62 -1.75 2.21
C ALA A 183 12.07 -1.84 1.70
N GLU A 184 12.52 -0.85 0.95
CA GLU A 184 13.87 -0.82 0.37
C GLU A 184 14.97 -0.81 1.45
N ARG A 185 14.84 0.05 2.48
CA ARG A 185 15.86 0.19 3.53
C ARG A 185 15.94 -1.00 4.48
N SER A 186 14.80 -1.64 4.72
CA SER A 186 14.75 -2.82 5.60
C SER A 186 14.97 -4.14 4.85
N GLY A 187 14.79 -4.16 3.53
CA GLY A 187 14.77 -5.36 2.70
C GLY A 187 13.57 -6.25 2.96
N SER A 188 12.49 -5.72 3.56
CA SER A 188 11.34 -6.51 3.99
C SER A 188 10.03 -5.73 3.94
N LEU A 189 8.97 -6.37 3.44
CA LEU A 189 7.62 -5.82 3.49
C LEU A 189 7.05 -5.72 4.92
N ALA A 190 7.64 -6.41 5.91
CA ALA A 190 7.21 -6.29 7.30
C ALA A 190 7.29 -4.83 7.80
N ALA A 191 8.25 -4.04 7.32
CA ALA A 191 8.38 -2.65 7.71
C ALA A 191 7.21 -1.78 7.23
N PRO A 192 6.90 -1.68 5.93
CA PRO A 192 5.74 -0.92 5.49
C PRO A 192 4.41 -1.54 5.95
N MET A 193 4.28 -2.86 6.05
CA MET A 193 3.06 -3.50 6.57
C MET A 193 2.72 -3.03 7.99
N LEU A 194 3.69 -2.98 8.90
CA LEU A 194 3.47 -2.51 10.27
C LEU A 194 3.17 -1.01 10.32
N ALA A 195 3.87 -0.20 9.52
CA ALA A 195 3.59 1.23 9.41
C ALA A 195 2.19 1.50 8.84
N HIS A 196 1.81 0.78 7.80
CA HIS A 196 0.51 0.90 7.13
C HIS A 196 -0.64 0.45 8.06
N LEU A 197 -0.44 -0.67 8.77
CA LEU A 197 -1.37 -1.14 9.79
C LEU A 197 -1.60 -0.06 10.86
N ALA A 198 -0.52 0.52 11.38
CA ALA A 198 -0.63 1.58 12.39
C ALA A 198 -1.38 2.82 11.87
N VAL A 199 -1.18 3.22 10.61
CA VAL A 199 -1.93 4.34 9.99
C VAL A 199 -3.42 4.03 9.92
N ASN A 200 -3.80 2.80 9.54
CA ASN A 200 -5.21 2.42 9.39
C ASN A 200 -5.92 2.15 10.72
N GLU A 201 -5.21 1.66 11.75
CA GLU A 201 -5.82 1.27 13.03
C GLU A 201 -5.77 2.37 14.10
N ALA A 202 -4.81 3.28 14.00
CA ALA A 202 -4.66 4.36 14.98
C ALA A 202 -5.38 5.66 14.57
N GLY A 203 -5.72 5.82 13.29
CA GLY A 203 -6.45 6.97 12.72
C GLY A 203 -7.90 6.66 12.54
#